data_c4a09308dcd2b5f478c53efd0a89573b
#
_entry.id   c4a09308dcd2b5f478c53efd0a89573b
#
_cell.length_a   1.000
_cell.length_b   1.000
_cell.length_c   1.000
_cell.angle_alpha   90.00
_cell.angle_beta   90.00
_cell.angle_gamma   90.00
#
_symmetry.space_group_name_H-M   'P 1'
#
loop_
_entity.id
_entity.type
_entity.pdbx_description
1 polymer ?
#
loop_
_entity_poly.entity_id
_entity_poly.type
_entity_poly.pdbx_seq_one_letter_code
_entity_poly.pdbx_strand_id
1 'polypeptide(L)'
;MSLSWRKRREVRLSPDGLEAFEREKWTGDVTVVLSDHFARYTIVQPQDGATAEEELALARFQFNKIHGERARGWEVRLSRAGAGARLACAIDASVLERLKACFPKGGKARLVSVQPALMAAYNGARDRIPREGAWLLLVEAGRACLARLAAHGWASVHHVAEGEWERLIERERSRAGGESLPDLVLKL
;
A
#
# COMPACT_ATOMS: atom_id res chain seq x y z
N MET A 1 38.72 -1.02 -0.33
CA MET A 1 37.41 -0.64 0.26
C MET A 1 36.51 -1.86 0.19
N SER A 2 36.29 -2.56 1.30
CA SER A 2 35.40 -3.74 1.37
C SER A 2 33.97 -3.25 1.32
N LEU A 3 33.23 -3.55 0.24
CA LEU A 3 31.78 -3.40 0.18
C LEU A 3 31.17 -4.41 1.17
N SER A 4 30.96 -3.95 2.40
CA SER A 4 30.21 -4.73 3.39
C SER A 4 28.77 -4.89 2.90
N TRP A 5 28.44 -6.07 2.38
CA TRP A 5 27.07 -6.45 2.04
C TRP A 5 26.26 -6.49 3.32
N ARG A 6 25.49 -5.43 3.59
CA ARG A 6 24.54 -5.43 4.69
C ARG A 6 23.45 -6.47 4.41
N LYS A 7 23.20 -7.37 5.34
CA LYS A 7 22.12 -8.34 5.24
C LYS A 7 20.81 -7.59 5.11
N ARG A 8 20.05 -7.86 4.04
CA ARG A 8 18.69 -7.33 3.85
C ARG A 8 17.69 -8.23 4.56
N ARG A 9 16.77 -7.63 5.28
CA ARG A 9 15.67 -8.32 5.96
C ARG A 9 14.36 -7.62 5.63
N GLU A 10 13.38 -8.40 5.19
CA GLU A 10 11.99 -7.94 5.09
C GLU A 10 11.25 -8.40 6.33
N VAL A 11 10.46 -7.51 6.92
CA VAL A 11 9.69 -7.76 8.13
C VAL A 11 8.26 -7.31 7.88
N ARG A 12 7.32 -8.22 8.11
CA ARG A 12 5.88 -7.92 8.04
C ARG A 12 5.40 -7.50 9.41
N LEU A 13 4.69 -6.39 9.44
CA LEU A 13 4.18 -5.81 10.67
C LEU A 13 2.66 -5.92 10.70
N SER A 14 2.17 -6.81 11.57
CA SER A 14 0.75 -6.94 11.91
C SER A 14 0.29 -5.80 12.85
N PRO A 15 -1.00 -5.56 13.00
CA PRO A 15 -1.52 -4.55 13.92
C PRO A 15 -0.97 -4.68 15.34
N ASP A 16 -0.90 -5.91 15.83
CA ASP A 16 -0.47 -6.22 17.20
C ASP A 16 1.05 -6.33 17.35
N GLY A 17 1.78 -6.25 16.23
CA GLY A 17 3.23 -6.48 16.19
C GLY A 17 4.09 -5.26 16.51
N LEU A 18 3.53 -4.05 16.58
CA LEU A 18 4.29 -2.81 16.64
C LEU A 18 5.17 -2.71 17.90
N GLU A 19 4.63 -3.08 19.07
CA GLU A 19 5.41 -3.09 20.32
C GLU A 19 6.54 -4.11 20.31
N ALA A 20 6.31 -5.29 19.74
CA ALA A 20 7.33 -6.31 19.60
C ALA A 20 8.43 -5.86 18.63
N PHE A 21 8.04 -5.19 17.55
CA PHE A 21 8.97 -4.59 16.58
C PHE A 21 9.89 -3.54 17.24
N GLU A 22 9.35 -2.69 18.13
CA GLU A 22 10.12 -1.66 18.84
C GLU A 22 11.15 -2.23 19.83
N ARG A 23 10.87 -3.40 20.39
CA ARG A 23 11.77 -4.07 21.34
C ARG A 23 12.89 -4.86 20.64
N GLU A 24 12.74 -5.12 19.34
CA GLU A 24 13.70 -5.95 18.58
C GLU A 24 15.02 -5.20 18.37
N LYS A 25 16.13 -5.94 18.45
CA LYS A 25 17.47 -5.40 18.13
C LYS A 25 17.77 -5.55 16.65
N TRP A 26 17.50 -4.51 15.90
CA TRP A 26 17.68 -4.51 14.46
C TRP A 26 19.14 -4.43 14.03
N THR A 27 19.49 -5.14 12.96
CA THR A 27 20.80 -5.10 12.30
C THR A 27 20.63 -5.16 10.78
N GLY A 28 21.55 -4.52 10.05
CA GLY A 28 21.52 -4.55 8.58
C GLY A 28 20.46 -3.61 7.97
N ASP A 29 20.09 -3.88 6.74
CA ASP A 29 19.07 -3.13 5.99
C ASP A 29 17.70 -3.77 6.19
N VAL A 30 16.74 -3.01 6.70
CA VAL A 30 15.40 -3.49 7.02
C VAL A 30 14.37 -2.82 6.10
N THR A 31 13.55 -3.62 5.45
CA THR A 31 12.31 -3.20 4.78
C THR A 31 11.14 -3.66 5.64
N VAL A 32 10.22 -2.74 5.95
CA VAL A 32 9.00 -3.06 6.69
C VAL A 32 7.82 -3.09 5.73
N VAL A 33 7.09 -4.20 5.73
CA VAL A 33 5.80 -4.34 5.05
C VAL A 33 4.70 -4.19 6.09
N LEU A 34 3.97 -3.09 6.00
CA LEU A 34 2.87 -2.77 6.90
C LEU A 34 1.60 -3.49 6.45
N SER A 35 0.95 -4.20 7.38
CA SER A 35 -0.41 -4.69 7.17
C SER A 35 -1.33 -3.58 6.67
N ASP A 36 -2.30 -3.93 5.84
CA ASP A 36 -3.32 -3.00 5.34
C ASP A 36 -4.26 -2.48 6.45
N HIS A 37 -4.15 -3.00 7.66
CA HIS A 37 -4.77 -2.39 8.84
C HIS A 37 -4.24 -0.97 9.14
N PHE A 38 -2.98 -0.71 8.83
CA PHE A 38 -2.35 0.61 8.98
C PHE A 38 -2.60 1.54 7.79
N ALA A 39 -2.97 0.99 6.63
CA ALA A 39 -3.08 1.73 5.39
C ALA A 39 -4.53 2.12 5.06
N ARG A 40 -4.68 3.25 4.37
CA ARG A 40 -5.92 3.67 3.70
C ARG A 40 -5.57 4.01 2.27
N TYR A 41 -6.47 3.68 1.35
CA TYR A 41 -6.24 3.91 -0.06
C TYR A 41 -7.36 4.73 -0.68
N THR A 42 -7.00 5.49 -1.72
CA THR A 42 -7.94 6.14 -2.64
C THR A 42 -7.35 6.17 -4.04
N ILE A 43 -8.19 6.36 -5.04
CA ILE A 43 -7.76 6.49 -6.43
C ILE A 43 -7.77 7.96 -6.81
N VAL A 44 -6.65 8.43 -7.33
CA VAL A 44 -6.49 9.79 -7.85
C VAL A 44 -6.53 9.72 -9.37
N GLN A 45 -7.57 10.33 -9.96
CA GLN A 45 -7.68 10.44 -11.42
C GLN A 45 -6.65 11.45 -11.92
N PRO A 46 -5.95 11.15 -13.03
CA PRO A 46 -5.05 12.12 -13.64
C PRO A 46 -5.81 13.35 -14.09
N GLN A 47 -5.19 14.50 -13.92
CA GLN A 47 -5.70 15.77 -14.46
C GLN A 47 -4.67 16.33 -15.44
N ASP A 48 -5.13 16.74 -16.60
CA ASP A 48 -4.26 17.29 -17.62
C ASP A 48 -3.49 18.50 -17.09
N GLY A 49 -2.17 18.46 -17.21
CA GLY A 49 -1.29 19.53 -16.75
C GLY A 49 -1.03 19.57 -15.24
N ALA A 50 -1.63 18.69 -14.45
CA ALA A 50 -1.40 18.68 -13.00
C ALA A 50 0.05 18.26 -12.66
N THR A 51 0.63 18.98 -11.73
CA THR A 51 1.91 18.65 -11.13
C THR A 51 1.77 17.51 -10.11
N ALA A 52 2.88 16.86 -9.77
CA ALA A 52 2.89 15.84 -8.71
C ALA A 52 2.44 16.38 -7.34
N GLU A 53 2.67 17.68 -7.07
CA GLU A 53 2.22 18.34 -5.84
C GLU A 53 0.70 18.52 -5.82
N GLU A 54 0.12 18.92 -6.93
CA GLU A 54 -1.35 19.09 -7.07
C GLU A 54 -2.08 17.75 -6.96
N GLU A 55 -1.55 16.69 -7.58
CA GLU A 55 -2.10 15.34 -7.41
C GLU A 55 -2.01 14.86 -5.96
N LEU A 56 -0.90 15.14 -5.27
CA LEU A 56 -0.73 14.82 -3.86
C LEU A 56 -1.70 15.64 -2.98
N ALA A 57 -1.90 16.91 -3.30
CA ALA A 57 -2.89 17.76 -2.61
C ALA A 57 -4.31 17.24 -2.80
N LEU A 58 -4.65 16.79 -4.02
CA LEU A 58 -5.93 16.16 -4.31
C LEU A 58 -6.13 14.87 -3.51
N ALA A 59 -5.10 14.02 -3.42
CA ALA A 59 -5.14 12.82 -2.59
C ALA A 59 -5.43 13.16 -1.11
N ARG A 60 -4.72 14.14 -0.55
CA ARG A 60 -4.94 14.61 0.82
C ARG A 60 -6.35 15.15 1.03
N PHE A 61 -6.84 15.92 0.06
CA PHE A 61 -8.22 16.44 0.09
C PHE A 61 -9.24 15.29 0.13
N GLN A 62 -9.07 14.26 -0.71
CA GLN A 62 -9.94 13.09 -0.73
C GLN A 62 -9.94 12.35 0.61
N PHE A 63 -8.76 12.11 1.21
CA PHE A 63 -8.66 11.50 2.54
C PHE A 63 -9.34 12.36 3.61
N ASN A 64 -9.14 13.66 3.60
CA ASN A 64 -9.80 14.58 4.54
C ASN A 64 -11.32 14.56 4.38
N LYS A 65 -11.83 14.51 3.16
CA LYS A 65 -13.27 14.43 2.87
C LYS A 65 -13.90 13.14 3.44
N ILE A 66 -13.17 12.01 3.37
CA ILE A 66 -13.68 10.71 3.80
C ILE A 66 -13.50 10.50 5.32
N HIS A 67 -12.37 10.92 5.87
CA HIS A 67 -11.93 10.58 7.22
C HIS A 67 -11.89 11.76 8.20
N GLY A 68 -12.15 12.98 7.70
CA GLY A 68 -12.18 14.21 8.50
C GLY A 68 -10.84 14.54 9.15
N GLU A 69 -10.90 15.07 10.39
CA GLU A 69 -9.73 15.51 11.16
C GLU A 69 -8.64 14.43 11.33
N ARG A 70 -9.04 13.15 11.37
CA ARG A 70 -8.09 12.04 11.53
C ARG A 70 -7.05 11.99 10.41
N ALA A 71 -7.44 12.37 9.21
CA ALA A 71 -6.55 12.33 8.04
C ALA A 71 -5.46 13.42 8.07
N ARG A 72 -5.58 14.46 8.89
CA ARG A 72 -4.56 15.53 9.00
C ARG A 72 -3.21 15.03 9.51
N GLY A 73 -3.22 13.99 10.35
CA GLY A 73 -2.00 13.36 10.87
C GLY A 73 -1.43 12.26 9.98
N TRP A 74 -1.92 12.11 8.75
CA TRP A 74 -1.47 11.03 7.89
C TRP A 74 -0.40 11.46 6.89
N GLU A 75 0.60 10.61 6.72
CA GLU A 75 1.54 10.70 5.61
C GLU A 75 0.93 10.07 4.38
N VAL A 76 0.82 10.84 3.29
CA VAL A 76 0.21 10.42 2.03
C VAL A 76 1.27 10.26 0.96
N ARG A 77 1.23 9.15 0.24
CA ARG A 77 2.09 8.86 -0.92
C ARG A 77 1.26 8.39 -2.10
N LEU A 78 1.72 8.73 -3.29
CA LEU A 78 1.15 8.28 -4.56
C LEU A 78 2.00 7.17 -5.17
N SER A 79 1.37 6.20 -5.84
CA SER A 79 2.06 5.27 -6.72
C SER A 79 2.81 6.04 -7.81
N ARG A 80 3.74 5.38 -8.50
CA ARG A 80 4.47 6.03 -9.61
C ARG A 80 3.50 6.61 -10.63
N ALA A 81 3.88 7.73 -11.22
CA ALA A 81 3.15 8.32 -12.34
C ALA A 81 3.11 7.35 -13.53
N GLY A 82 1.99 7.33 -14.21
CA GLY A 82 1.69 6.55 -15.40
C GLY A 82 0.63 7.28 -16.22
N ALA A 83 0.18 6.69 -17.31
CA ALA A 83 -0.85 7.28 -18.17
C ALA A 83 -2.25 7.30 -17.54
N GLY A 84 -2.47 6.53 -16.47
CA GLY A 84 -3.79 6.38 -15.86
C GLY A 84 -3.83 6.78 -14.38
N ALA A 85 -4.95 6.44 -13.75
CA ALA A 85 -5.19 6.77 -12.37
C ALA A 85 -4.17 6.16 -11.42
N ARG A 86 -3.84 6.89 -10.37
CA ARG A 86 -2.83 6.54 -9.38
C ARG A 86 -3.47 6.07 -8.08
N LEU A 87 -2.83 5.10 -7.45
CA LEU A 87 -3.18 4.73 -6.08
C LEU A 87 -2.51 5.69 -5.10
N ALA A 88 -3.31 6.33 -4.27
CA ALA A 88 -2.84 7.04 -3.09
C ALA A 88 -2.94 6.14 -1.86
N CYS A 89 -1.89 6.13 -1.06
CA CYS A 89 -1.87 5.45 0.23
C CYS A 89 -1.62 6.47 1.34
N ALA A 90 -2.36 6.35 2.42
CA ALA A 90 -2.19 7.13 3.64
C ALA A 90 -1.93 6.23 4.84
N ILE A 91 -0.98 6.62 5.67
CA ILE A 91 -0.58 5.93 6.90
C ILE A 91 -0.44 6.98 7.99
N ASP A 92 -0.88 6.67 9.20
CA ASP A 92 -0.70 7.56 10.35
C ASP A 92 0.80 7.89 10.55
N ALA A 93 1.12 9.19 10.58
CA ALA A 93 2.50 9.64 10.71
C ALA A 93 3.15 9.13 12.01
N SER A 94 2.37 8.97 13.09
CA SER A 94 2.87 8.45 14.36
C SER A 94 3.41 7.02 14.24
N VAL A 95 2.78 6.17 13.44
CA VAL A 95 3.27 4.81 13.16
C VAL A 95 4.62 4.88 12.43
N LEU A 96 4.73 5.75 11.42
CA LEU A 96 5.99 5.90 10.67
C LEU A 96 7.11 6.46 11.53
N GLU A 97 6.82 7.38 12.43
CA GLU A 97 7.79 7.93 13.38
C GLU A 97 8.27 6.89 14.38
N ARG A 98 7.38 6.08 14.93
CA ARG A 98 7.73 4.95 15.81
C ARG A 98 8.67 3.97 15.09
N LEU A 99 8.37 3.62 13.84
CA LEU A 99 9.25 2.76 13.04
C LEU A 99 10.61 3.40 12.81
N LYS A 100 10.66 4.68 12.44
CA LYS A 100 11.92 5.41 12.23
C LYS A 100 12.77 5.49 13.49
N ALA A 101 12.15 5.63 14.65
CA ALA A 101 12.84 5.71 15.94
C ALA A 101 13.63 4.43 16.27
N CYS A 102 13.21 3.26 15.74
CA CYS A 102 13.96 2.01 15.89
C CYS A 102 15.30 1.98 15.12
N PHE A 103 15.54 2.97 14.24
CA PHE A 103 16.71 3.02 13.36
C PHE A 103 17.48 4.34 13.50
N PRO A 104 18.12 4.60 14.64
CA PRO A 104 18.84 5.85 14.86
C PRO A 104 20.02 5.99 13.88
N LYS A 105 20.35 7.24 13.53
CA LYS A 105 21.51 7.55 12.68
C LYS A 105 22.78 6.99 13.32
N GLY A 106 23.59 6.29 12.52
CA GLY A 106 24.83 5.65 13.02
C GLY A 106 24.61 4.30 13.72
N GLY A 107 23.38 3.83 13.84
CA GLY A 107 23.05 2.52 14.38
C GLY A 107 23.51 1.36 13.49
N LYS A 108 23.40 0.13 14.04
CA LYS A 108 23.75 -1.11 13.32
C LYS A 108 22.75 -1.49 12.22
N ALA A 109 21.56 -0.92 12.26
CA ALA A 109 20.51 -1.13 11.29
C ALA A 109 20.11 0.15 10.57
N ARG A 110 19.51 -0.01 9.38
CA ARG A 110 18.95 1.08 8.59
C ARG A 110 17.56 0.69 8.08
N LEU A 111 16.58 1.54 8.32
CA LEU A 111 15.28 1.44 7.66
C LEU A 111 15.41 1.88 6.20
N VAL A 112 15.28 0.94 5.28
CA VAL A 112 15.43 1.21 3.83
C VAL A 112 14.11 1.64 3.23
N SER A 113 13.02 0.96 3.64
CA SER A 113 11.69 1.21 3.07
C SER A 113 10.61 0.80 4.07
N VAL A 114 9.49 1.52 4.01
CA VAL A 114 8.22 1.12 4.59
C VAL A 114 7.21 1.04 3.45
N GLN A 115 6.61 -0.11 3.26
CA GLN A 115 5.68 -0.38 2.17
C GLN A 115 4.35 -0.89 2.72
N PRO A 116 3.22 -0.39 2.24
CA PRO A 116 1.92 -1.02 2.52
C PRO A 116 1.86 -2.42 1.92
N ALA A 117 1.14 -3.33 2.56
CA ALA A 117 1.03 -4.73 2.16
C ALA A 117 0.55 -4.89 0.71
N LEU A 118 -0.50 -4.14 0.30
CA LEU A 118 -0.99 -4.15 -1.07
C LEU A 118 0.12 -3.79 -2.07
N MET A 119 0.92 -2.76 -1.77
CA MET A 119 1.98 -2.32 -2.68
C MET A 119 3.16 -3.30 -2.73
N ALA A 120 3.51 -3.92 -1.60
CA ALA A 120 4.54 -4.96 -1.56
C ALA A 120 4.11 -6.18 -2.39
N ALA A 121 2.88 -6.64 -2.20
CA ALA A 121 2.30 -7.75 -2.94
C ALA A 121 2.14 -7.44 -4.45
N TYR A 122 1.67 -6.23 -4.79
CA TYR A 122 1.60 -5.76 -6.19
C TYR A 122 2.98 -5.77 -6.84
N ASN A 123 4.00 -5.22 -6.18
CA ASN A 123 5.36 -5.19 -6.72
C ASN A 123 5.91 -6.60 -6.95
N GLY A 124 5.63 -7.55 -6.04
CA GLY A 124 6.04 -8.95 -6.18
C GLY A 124 5.28 -9.72 -7.26
N ALA A 125 4.08 -9.26 -7.63
CA ALA A 125 3.26 -9.90 -8.65
C ALA A 125 3.34 -9.21 -10.02
N ARG A 126 4.03 -8.08 -10.13
CA ARG A 126 3.98 -7.16 -11.28
C ARG A 126 4.18 -7.83 -12.64
N ASP A 127 5.12 -8.77 -12.73
CA ASP A 127 5.43 -9.46 -13.99
C ASP A 127 4.36 -10.48 -14.40
N ARG A 128 3.44 -10.81 -13.49
CA ARG A 128 2.31 -11.72 -13.71
C ARG A 128 1.01 -11.00 -14.03
N ILE A 129 0.99 -9.67 -13.89
CA ILE A 129 -0.19 -8.86 -14.15
C ILE A 129 -0.30 -8.63 -15.66
N PRO A 130 -1.41 -9.07 -16.31
CA PRO A 130 -1.64 -8.83 -17.72
C PRO A 130 -1.75 -7.33 -18.04
N ARG A 131 -1.51 -6.98 -19.31
CA ARG A 131 -1.56 -5.58 -19.76
C ARG A 131 -2.97 -4.99 -19.71
N GLU A 132 -3.98 -5.81 -19.93
CA GLU A 132 -5.40 -5.47 -19.83
C GLU A 132 -5.84 -5.17 -18.38
N GLY A 133 -5.08 -5.62 -17.41
CA GLY A 133 -5.35 -5.46 -16.00
C GLY A 133 -5.64 -6.76 -15.26
N ALA A 134 -6.01 -6.65 -14.00
CA ALA A 134 -6.37 -7.77 -13.14
C ALA A 134 -7.17 -7.33 -11.91
N TRP A 135 -7.88 -8.27 -11.32
CA TRP A 135 -8.37 -8.18 -9.96
C TRP A 135 -7.28 -8.66 -9.00
N LEU A 136 -6.93 -7.83 -8.05
CA LEU A 136 -5.92 -8.13 -7.03
C LEU A 136 -6.63 -8.31 -5.69
N LEU A 137 -6.52 -9.50 -5.12
CA LEU A 137 -7.06 -9.80 -3.79
C LEU A 137 -5.91 -10.06 -2.83
N LEU A 138 -5.81 -9.24 -1.80
CA LEU A 138 -4.93 -9.45 -0.65
C LEU A 138 -5.77 -9.75 0.58
N VAL A 139 -5.54 -10.92 1.17
CA VAL A 139 -6.23 -11.36 2.39
C VAL A 139 -5.27 -11.35 3.56
N GLU A 140 -5.67 -10.68 4.62
CA GLU A 140 -5.00 -10.66 5.92
C GLU A 140 -6.00 -11.07 7.01
N ALA A 141 -5.53 -11.43 8.20
CA ALA A 141 -6.41 -11.80 9.30
C ALA A 141 -7.44 -10.69 9.59
N GLY A 142 -8.73 -11.04 9.50
CA GLY A 142 -9.86 -10.15 9.75
C GLY A 142 -10.13 -9.11 8.66
N ARG A 143 -9.36 -9.07 7.56
CA ARG A 143 -9.50 -8.06 6.50
C ARG A 143 -9.09 -8.58 5.13
N ALA A 144 -9.79 -8.10 4.11
CA ALA A 144 -9.35 -8.25 2.73
C ALA A 144 -9.29 -6.89 2.01
N CYS A 145 -8.33 -6.76 1.12
CA CYS A 145 -8.21 -5.63 0.21
C CYS A 145 -8.41 -6.13 -1.22
N LEU A 146 -9.46 -5.65 -1.89
CA LEU A 146 -9.75 -5.92 -3.29
C LEU A 146 -9.40 -4.68 -4.11
N ALA A 147 -8.51 -4.81 -5.08
CA ALA A 147 -8.18 -3.74 -6.00
C ALA A 147 -8.37 -4.20 -7.45
N ARG A 148 -8.78 -3.30 -8.32
CA ARG A 148 -8.83 -3.50 -9.76
C ARG A 148 -7.78 -2.66 -10.45
N LEU A 149 -6.95 -3.32 -11.23
CA LEU A 149 -6.10 -2.69 -12.23
C LEU A 149 -6.82 -2.75 -13.58
N ALA A 150 -6.80 -1.66 -14.31
CA ALA A 150 -7.16 -1.58 -15.71
C ALA A 150 -5.89 -1.38 -16.55
N ALA A 151 -6.04 -1.39 -17.88
CA ALA A 151 -4.90 -1.28 -18.81
C ALA A 151 -3.98 -0.08 -18.56
N HIS A 152 -4.51 1.01 -18.01
CA HIS A 152 -3.78 2.27 -17.86
C HIS A 152 -3.57 2.69 -16.39
N GLY A 153 -3.93 1.87 -15.41
CA GLY A 153 -3.71 2.23 -13.99
C GLY A 153 -4.71 1.62 -13.02
N TRP A 154 -4.75 2.17 -11.84
CA TRP A 154 -5.63 1.74 -10.78
C TRP A 154 -7.07 2.19 -11.02
N ALA A 155 -8.02 1.25 -11.00
CA ALA A 155 -9.43 1.56 -11.28
C ALA A 155 -10.28 1.61 -10.00
N SER A 156 -10.04 0.70 -9.04
CA SER A 156 -10.72 0.72 -7.75
C SER A 156 -9.88 0.07 -6.66
N VAL A 157 -10.19 0.39 -5.41
CA VAL A 157 -9.61 -0.24 -4.23
C VAL A 157 -10.63 -0.23 -3.10
N HIS A 158 -10.82 -1.37 -2.46
CA HIS A 158 -11.80 -1.55 -1.39
C HIS A 158 -11.20 -2.38 -0.27
N HIS A 159 -11.48 -1.98 0.98
CA HIS A 159 -11.26 -2.79 2.15
C HIS A 159 -12.60 -3.35 2.65
N VAL A 160 -12.61 -4.62 2.96
CA VAL A 160 -13.77 -5.32 3.54
C VAL A 160 -13.32 -6.24 4.67
N ALA A 161 -14.27 -6.69 5.48
CA ALA A 161 -14.00 -7.74 6.44
C ALA A 161 -13.63 -9.05 5.73
N GLU A 162 -12.83 -9.88 6.40
CA GLU A 162 -12.54 -11.22 5.92
C GLU A 162 -13.85 -12.00 5.74
N GLY A 163 -14.00 -12.68 4.60
CA GLY A 163 -15.22 -13.41 4.24
C GLY A 163 -16.29 -12.60 3.49
N GLU A 164 -16.11 -11.28 3.31
CA GLU A 164 -17.04 -10.46 2.51
C GLU A 164 -16.52 -10.16 1.09
N TRP A 165 -15.29 -10.56 0.80
CA TRP A 165 -14.64 -10.21 -0.45
C TRP A 165 -15.26 -10.90 -1.68
N GLU A 166 -15.84 -12.12 -1.53
CA GLU A 166 -16.52 -12.82 -2.62
C GLU A 166 -17.72 -12.01 -3.13
N ARG A 167 -18.54 -11.51 -2.21
CA ARG A 167 -19.70 -10.66 -2.56
C ARG A 167 -19.26 -9.33 -3.16
N LEU A 168 -18.16 -8.80 -2.66
CA LEU A 168 -17.60 -7.54 -3.18
C LEU A 168 -17.13 -7.74 -4.63
N ILE A 169 -16.36 -8.79 -4.92
CA ILE A 169 -15.83 -9.02 -6.27
C ILE A 169 -16.95 -9.23 -7.28
N GLU A 170 -18.01 -9.97 -6.93
CA GLU A 170 -19.18 -10.15 -7.79
C GLU A 170 -19.87 -8.81 -8.11
N ARG A 171 -20.06 -7.97 -7.09
CA ARG A 171 -20.64 -6.63 -7.26
C ARG A 171 -19.78 -5.73 -8.14
N GLU A 172 -18.48 -5.72 -7.92
CA GLU A 172 -17.56 -4.90 -8.69
C GLU A 172 -17.40 -5.38 -10.13
N ARG A 173 -17.44 -6.69 -10.38
CA ARG A 173 -17.49 -7.27 -11.75
C ARG A 173 -18.74 -6.84 -12.49
N SER A 174 -19.90 -6.88 -11.82
CA SER A 174 -21.17 -6.41 -12.41
C SER A 174 -21.11 -4.92 -12.78
N ARG A 175 -20.49 -4.09 -11.93
CA ARG A 175 -20.30 -2.66 -12.20
C ARG A 175 -19.29 -2.36 -13.31
N ALA A 176 -18.31 -3.22 -13.49
CA ALA A 176 -17.29 -3.09 -14.53
C ALA A 176 -17.78 -3.55 -15.93
N GLY A 177 -19.07 -3.81 -16.09
CA GLY A 177 -19.67 -4.17 -17.39
C GLY A 177 -19.34 -5.58 -17.87
N GLY A 178 -18.98 -6.49 -16.95
CA GLY A 178 -18.68 -7.87 -17.30
C GLY A 178 -17.30 -8.09 -17.92
N GLU A 179 -16.38 -7.13 -17.80
CA GLU A 179 -15.00 -7.33 -18.22
C GLU A 179 -14.40 -8.57 -17.54
N SER A 180 -13.99 -9.54 -18.34
CA SER A 180 -13.33 -10.76 -17.86
C SER A 180 -11.85 -10.49 -17.60
N LEU A 181 -11.54 -9.89 -16.46
CA LEU A 181 -10.15 -9.75 -16.00
C LEU A 181 -9.76 -10.93 -15.11
N PRO A 182 -8.52 -11.40 -15.18
CA PRO A 182 -8.03 -12.48 -14.33
C PRO A 182 -7.97 -12.05 -12.86
N ASP A 183 -8.18 -13.04 -11.99
CA ASP A 183 -8.05 -12.88 -10.55
C ASP A 183 -6.65 -13.28 -10.11
N LEU A 184 -5.98 -12.38 -9.41
CA LEU A 184 -4.70 -12.63 -8.77
C LEU A 184 -4.85 -12.56 -7.25
N VAL A 185 -4.79 -13.71 -6.61
CA VAL A 185 -4.68 -13.75 -5.15
C VAL A 185 -3.25 -13.41 -4.78
N LEU A 186 -3.08 -12.26 -4.14
CA LEU A 186 -1.79 -11.79 -3.67
C LEU A 186 -1.50 -12.44 -2.32
N LYS A 187 -0.34 -13.08 -2.23
CA LYS A 187 0.18 -13.63 -0.96
C LYS A 187 1.40 -12.82 -0.55
N LEU A 188 1.43 -12.48 0.71
CA LEU A 188 2.58 -11.88 1.38
C LEU A 188 3.40 -12.93 2.11
#